data_da4019577452415b22dc8b09fd4d9069
#
_entry.id   da4019577452415b22dc8b09fd4d9069
#
_cell.length_a   1.000
_cell.length_b   1.000
_cell.length_c   1.000
_cell.angle_alpha   90.00
_cell.angle_beta   90.00
_cell.angle_gamma   90.00
#
_symmetry.space_group_name_H-M   'P 1'
#
loop_
_entity.id
_entity.type
_entity.pdbx_description
1 polymer ?
#
loop_
_entity_poly.entity_id
_entity_poly.type
_entity_poly.pdbx_seq_one_letter_code
_entity_poly.pdbx_strand_id
1 'polypeptide(L)'
;MQLRFSSLLACTGALFGATAVLSAAIPTRPNLIVFGNSLSDVGNTAALTNTPAYWEGRFTSSYVWNEYTAKILGMTLQNKAFGGATSNNILSPGAIGNTTIPSFRDQVTAWLQANPSPTSFNLKNDIVEIEIGGNDVHYHLEGLLTGTVNIVDFANQLAASIAADTQRLFAAGYKKVHLWNLPPVDQSPIIISLGASAIVKPVVAAINNAIKAAVQPLGARILDLNDLTLVALKPNVLSAMGITVTTGACYVVDPSGAVTICSNPDQYLFYDAIHPSSRMHYLWGTAAALLALKPGSSITASEALGLIAAFNIGQSSRDDNIIADKLF
;
A
#
# COMPACT_ATOMS: atom_id res chain seq x y z
N MET A 1 62.83 -37.08 69.68
CA MET A 1 61.43 -36.72 69.97
C MET A 1 60.88 -36.10 68.70
N GLN A 2 60.19 -36.93 67.89
CA GLN A 2 59.72 -36.57 66.55
C GLN A 2 58.22 -36.20 66.58
N LEU A 3 57.91 -35.00 66.16
CA LEU A 3 56.54 -34.55 65.97
C LEU A 3 56.15 -34.73 64.50
N ARG A 4 55.11 -35.50 64.23
CA ARG A 4 54.49 -35.70 62.88
C ARG A 4 53.45 -34.64 62.70
N PHE A 5 53.56 -33.90 61.61
CA PHE A 5 52.48 -33.02 61.07
C PHE A 5 51.64 -33.82 60.05
N SER A 6 50.40 -33.92 60.39
CA SER A 6 49.38 -34.43 59.46
C SER A 6 48.79 -33.24 58.69
N SER A 7 48.95 -33.27 57.40
CA SER A 7 48.32 -32.30 56.45
C SER A 7 46.89 -32.69 56.09
N LEU A 8 45.94 -31.84 56.46
CA LEU A 8 44.55 -31.90 55.91
C LEU A 8 44.53 -31.18 54.59
N LEU A 9 44.14 -31.94 53.51
CA LEU A 9 43.82 -31.36 52.23
C LEU A 9 42.33 -31.00 52.26
N ALA A 10 42.01 -29.71 52.20
CA ALA A 10 40.65 -29.22 52.00
C ALA A 10 40.39 -29.08 50.52
N CYS A 11 39.51 -29.91 49.95
CA CYS A 11 38.95 -29.76 48.60
C CYS A 11 37.88 -28.67 48.64
N THR A 12 38.19 -27.50 48.10
CA THR A 12 37.18 -26.48 47.78
C THR A 12 36.64 -26.76 46.39
N GLY A 13 35.48 -27.41 46.32
CA GLY A 13 34.70 -27.50 45.08
C GLY A 13 34.08 -26.19 44.72
N ALA A 14 34.55 -25.56 43.64
CA ALA A 14 33.91 -24.39 43.04
C ALA A 14 32.69 -24.85 42.26
N LEU A 15 31.49 -24.59 42.78
CA LEU A 15 30.24 -24.67 42.04
C LEU A 15 30.17 -23.51 41.07
N PHE A 16 30.49 -23.75 39.80
CA PHE A 16 30.13 -22.83 38.74
C PHE A 16 28.61 -22.96 38.48
N GLY A 17 27.84 -22.10 39.10
CA GLY A 17 26.44 -21.90 38.76
C GLY A 17 26.35 -21.27 37.36
N ALA A 18 25.99 -22.07 36.33
CA ALA A 18 25.62 -21.54 35.03
C ALA A 18 24.30 -20.78 35.19
N THR A 19 24.37 -19.47 35.33
CA THR A 19 23.20 -18.60 35.17
C THR A 19 22.80 -18.64 33.69
N ALA A 20 21.80 -19.44 33.36
CA ALA A 20 21.12 -19.34 32.07
C ALA A 20 20.47 -17.95 32.01
N VAL A 21 21.11 -17.02 31.29
CA VAL A 21 20.49 -15.77 30.91
C VAL A 21 19.38 -16.17 29.90
N LEU A 22 18.16 -16.27 30.40
CA LEU A 22 16.98 -16.30 29.55
C LEU A 22 16.96 -14.95 28.80
N SER A 23 17.53 -14.92 27.60
CA SER A 23 17.30 -13.86 26.66
C SER A 23 15.80 -13.85 26.37
N ALA A 24 15.06 -12.98 27.05
CA ALA A 24 13.70 -12.71 26.67
C ALA A 24 13.74 -12.24 25.21
N ALA A 25 13.21 -13.04 24.29
CA ALA A 25 13.09 -12.65 22.90
C ALA A 25 12.31 -11.33 22.89
N ILE A 26 12.94 -10.27 22.37
CA ILE A 26 12.27 -8.99 22.17
C ILE A 26 11.06 -9.31 21.30
N PRO A 27 9.83 -8.95 21.71
CA PRO A 27 8.65 -9.20 20.89
C PRO A 27 8.89 -8.58 19.51
N THR A 28 8.97 -9.41 18.47
CA THR A 28 9.12 -8.91 17.11
C THR A 28 7.83 -8.19 16.75
N ARG A 29 7.94 -6.94 16.26
CA ARG A 29 6.76 -6.20 15.77
C ARG A 29 6.20 -6.95 14.57
N PRO A 30 4.86 -7.03 14.40
CA PRO A 30 4.27 -7.58 13.19
C PRO A 30 4.67 -6.75 11.97
N ASN A 31 4.67 -7.38 10.80
CA ASN A 31 4.94 -6.69 9.54
C ASN A 31 3.63 -6.30 8.85
N LEU A 32 3.62 -5.11 8.26
CA LEU A 32 2.73 -4.73 7.18
C LEU A 32 3.47 -4.97 5.87
N ILE A 33 3.10 -6.04 5.15
CA ILE A 33 3.73 -6.44 3.90
C ILE A 33 2.87 -5.89 2.77
N VAL A 34 3.46 -5.04 1.92
CA VAL A 34 2.73 -4.31 0.87
C VAL A 34 3.26 -4.68 -0.49
N PHE A 35 2.37 -5.18 -1.33
CA PHE A 35 2.59 -5.38 -2.76
C PHE A 35 1.74 -4.40 -3.54
N GLY A 36 2.28 -3.84 -4.62
CA GLY A 36 1.50 -2.85 -5.36
C GLY A 36 2.26 -2.10 -6.43
N ASN A 37 1.67 -0.98 -6.81
CA ASN A 37 2.17 -0.10 -7.84
C ASN A 37 2.56 1.28 -7.26
N SER A 38 2.48 2.35 -8.09
CA SER A 38 2.84 3.72 -7.71
C SER A 38 2.01 4.31 -6.57
N LEU A 39 0.78 3.86 -6.36
CA LEU A 39 -0.04 4.30 -5.22
C LEU A 39 0.52 3.80 -3.88
N SER A 40 1.36 2.78 -3.92
CA SER A 40 1.93 2.10 -2.74
C SER A 40 3.45 2.21 -2.65
N ASP A 41 4.13 2.71 -3.68
CA ASP A 41 5.60 2.80 -3.77
C ASP A 41 6.14 3.87 -2.81
N VAL A 42 7.11 3.49 -1.99
CA VAL A 42 7.78 4.36 -1.00
C VAL A 42 9.12 4.90 -1.50
N GLY A 43 9.35 4.88 -2.81
CA GLY A 43 10.58 5.29 -3.47
C GLY A 43 11.40 4.14 -4.06
N ASN A 44 10.83 2.93 -4.17
CA ASN A 44 11.53 1.78 -4.78
C ASN A 44 11.87 2.03 -6.26
N THR A 45 11.08 2.83 -6.97
CA THR A 45 11.33 3.24 -8.37
C THR A 45 11.95 4.62 -8.53
N ALA A 46 12.36 5.28 -7.46
CA ALA A 46 12.89 6.66 -7.49
C ALA A 46 14.04 6.83 -8.50
N ALA A 47 14.95 5.86 -8.58
CA ALA A 47 16.08 5.92 -9.50
C ALA A 47 15.68 5.87 -10.99
N LEU A 48 14.51 5.31 -11.31
CA LEU A 48 13.98 5.20 -12.67
C LEU A 48 13.17 6.43 -13.06
N THR A 49 12.39 6.97 -12.13
CA THR A 49 11.56 8.16 -12.38
C THR A 49 12.41 9.44 -12.44
N ASN A 50 13.47 9.51 -11.64
CA ASN A 50 14.43 10.63 -11.55
C ASN A 50 13.75 12.01 -11.58
N THR A 51 12.59 12.14 -10.92
CA THR A 51 11.76 13.35 -10.94
C THR A 51 11.75 14.00 -9.56
N PRO A 52 12.38 15.20 -9.41
CA PRO A 52 12.38 15.93 -8.14
C PRO A 52 11.00 16.33 -7.63
N ALA A 53 10.00 16.33 -8.53
CA ALA A 53 8.62 16.62 -8.17
C ALA A 53 8.00 15.59 -7.22
N TYR A 54 8.40 14.33 -7.34
CA TYR A 54 7.93 13.25 -6.48
C TYR A 54 8.72 13.21 -5.18
N TRP A 55 8.01 13.45 -4.06
CA TRP A 55 8.64 13.57 -2.76
C TRP A 55 9.34 12.26 -2.35
N GLU A 56 10.67 12.31 -2.26
CA GLU A 56 11.51 11.14 -1.96
C GLU A 56 11.18 9.89 -2.82
N GLY A 57 10.83 10.12 -4.08
CA GLY A 57 10.51 9.07 -5.05
C GLY A 57 9.10 8.48 -4.94
N ARG A 58 8.26 8.98 -4.04
CA ARG A 58 6.83 8.64 -3.96
C ARG A 58 6.06 9.41 -5.01
N PHE A 59 5.09 8.76 -5.66
CA PHE A 59 4.26 9.38 -6.71
C PHE A 59 3.21 10.35 -6.13
N THR A 60 3.62 11.16 -5.17
CA THR A 60 2.78 12.13 -4.47
C THR A 60 3.64 13.19 -3.79
N SER A 61 3.02 14.13 -3.06
CA SER A 61 3.69 15.26 -2.40
C SER A 61 4.30 14.94 -1.03
N SER A 62 4.03 13.76 -0.43
CA SER A 62 4.54 13.33 0.88
C SER A 62 4.40 11.80 1.03
N TYR A 63 4.14 11.29 2.23
CA TYR A 63 3.95 9.86 2.50
C TYR A 63 2.77 9.25 1.75
N VAL A 64 2.85 7.93 1.47
CA VAL A 64 1.76 7.13 0.90
C VAL A 64 0.99 6.37 1.99
N TRP A 65 -0.19 5.89 1.67
CA TRP A 65 -1.16 5.31 2.60
C TRP A 65 -0.60 4.20 3.50
N ASN A 66 0.27 3.35 2.98
CA ASN A 66 0.80 2.20 3.73
C ASN A 66 1.78 2.62 4.83
N GLU A 67 2.47 3.75 4.68
CA GLU A 67 3.34 4.31 5.71
C GLU A 67 2.51 4.81 6.89
N TYR A 68 1.39 5.50 6.62
CA TYR A 68 0.43 5.90 7.63
C TYR A 68 -0.18 4.67 8.34
N THR A 69 -0.61 3.66 7.58
CA THR A 69 -1.17 2.42 8.14
C THR A 69 -0.19 1.72 9.06
N ALA A 70 1.05 1.50 8.60
CA ALA A 70 2.08 0.84 9.38
C ALA A 70 2.37 1.57 10.70
N LYS A 71 2.46 2.90 10.64
CA LYS A 71 2.71 3.75 11.79
C LYS A 71 1.57 3.66 12.81
N ILE A 72 0.32 3.81 12.35
CA ILE A 72 -0.88 3.75 13.22
C ILE A 72 -1.01 2.38 13.89
N LEU A 73 -0.71 1.31 13.17
CA LEU A 73 -0.79 -0.06 13.70
C LEU A 73 0.45 -0.48 14.50
N GLY A 74 1.50 0.34 14.57
CA GLY A 74 2.76 0.00 15.22
C GLY A 74 3.49 -1.18 14.56
N MET A 75 3.30 -1.37 13.24
CA MET A 75 3.86 -2.46 12.45
C MET A 75 5.15 -2.04 11.73
N THR A 76 5.99 -3.02 11.41
CA THR A 76 7.16 -2.79 10.55
C THR A 76 6.73 -2.86 9.08
N LEU A 77 6.92 -1.77 8.33
CA LEU A 77 6.59 -1.74 6.91
C LEU A 77 7.59 -2.56 6.08
N GLN A 78 7.09 -3.53 5.32
CA GLN A 78 7.81 -4.33 4.33
C GLN A 78 7.24 -4.00 2.95
N ASN A 79 7.64 -2.86 2.40
CA ASN A 79 7.12 -2.41 1.11
C ASN A 79 7.85 -3.10 -0.05
N LYS A 80 7.08 -3.69 -0.98
CA LYS A 80 7.53 -4.38 -2.19
C LYS A 80 6.89 -3.80 -3.45
N ALA A 81 6.13 -2.71 -3.32
CA ALA A 81 5.47 -2.03 -4.43
C ALA A 81 6.48 -1.30 -5.32
N PHE A 82 6.20 -1.26 -6.62
CA PHE A 82 6.99 -0.53 -7.61
C PHE A 82 6.08 0.30 -8.50
N GLY A 83 6.40 1.56 -8.70
CA GLY A 83 5.71 2.41 -9.67
C GLY A 83 5.70 1.77 -11.06
N GLY A 84 4.58 1.80 -11.76
CA GLY A 84 4.41 1.14 -13.05
C GLY A 84 4.11 -0.36 -13.00
N ALA A 85 4.11 -0.98 -11.82
CA ALA A 85 3.82 -2.41 -11.69
C ALA A 85 2.40 -2.75 -12.15
N THR A 86 2.28 -3.85 -12.89
CA THR A 86 1.04 -4.50 -13.32
C THR A 86 0.78 -5.77 -12.50
N SER A 87 -0.38 -6.37 -12.68
CA SER A 87 -0.67 -7.66 -12.04
C SER A 87 0.30 -8.76 -12.48
N ASN A 88 0.64 -8.76 -13.76
CA ASN A 88 1.49 -9.77 -14.40
C ASN A 88 2.02 -9.25 -15.74
N ASN A 89 3.34 -9.25 -15.91
CA ASN A 89 4.01 -8.76 -17.10
C ASN A 89 3.72 -9.58 -18.39
N ILE A 90 3.12 -10.76 -18.29
CA ILE A 90 2.65 -11.51 -19.46
C ILE A 90 1.32 -10.94 -19.97
N LEU A 91 0.44 -10.52 -19.05
CA LEU A 91 -0.85 -9.93 -19.40
C LEU A 91 -0.69 -8.46 -19.80
N SER A 92 0.04 -7.71 -19.02
CA SER A 92 0.22 -6.27 -19.18
C SER A 92 1.69 -5.93 -18.84
N PRO A 93 2.58 -5.81 -19.84
CA PRO A 93 4.00 -5.50 -19.59
C PRO A 93 4.19 -4.14 -18.92
N GLY A 94 4.58 -4.13 -17.64
CA GLY A 94 4.89 -2.92 -16.89
C GLY A 94 6.31 -2.44 -17.18
N ALA A 95 6.47 -1.15 -17.52
CA ALA A 95 7.79 -0.57 -17.76
C ALA A 95 7.82 0.93 -17.40
N ILE A 96 9.01 1.43 -17.05
CA ILE A 96 9.35 2.85 -17.00
C ILE A 96 10.50 3.08 -17.98
N GLY A 97 10.25 3.84 -19.04
CA GLY A 97 11.15 3.90 -20.16
C GLY A 97 11.40 2.50 -20.76
N ASN A 98 12.66 2.08 -20.85
CA ASN A 98 13.03 0.75 -21.34
C ASN A 98 13.25 -0.30 -20.23
N THR A 99 12.97 0.05 -18.97
CA THR A 99 13.18 -0.84 -17.84
C THR A 99 11.88 -1.54 -17.46
N THR A 100 11.87 -2.87 -17.53
CA THR A 100 10.75 -3.69 -17.04
C THR A 100 10.63 -3.54 -15.54
N ILE A 101 9.41 -3.30 -15.07
CA ILE A 101 9.08 -3.16 -13.66
C ILE A 101 8.61 -4.51 -13.11
N PRO A 102 9.06 -4.91 -11.91
CA PRO A 102 8.56 -6.11 -11.25
C PRO A 102 7.04 -6.04 -11.08
N SER A 103 6.30 -6.94 -11.73
CA SER A 103 4.86 -7.09 -11.57
C SER A 103 4.49 -7.59 -10.17
N PHE A 104 3.22 -7.56 -9.80
CA PHE A 104 2.74 -8.15 -8.54
C PHE A 104 3.19 -9.62 -8.42
N ARG A 105 3.10 -10.40 -9.50
CA ARG A 105 3.62 -11.77 -9.56
C ARG A 105 5.10 -11.85 -9.19
N ASP A 106 5.93 -10.96 -9.72
CA ASP A 106 7.37 -10.93 -9.47
C ASP A 106 7.66 -10.51 -8.02
N GLN A 107 6.94 -9.51 -7.51
CA GLN A 107 7.03 -9.05 -6.12
C GLN A 107 6.71 -10.18 -5.13
N VAL A 108 5.61 -10.91 -5.35
CA VAL A 108 5.24 -12.08 -4.52
C VAL A 108 6.28 -13.18 -4.64
N THR A 109 6.79 -13.44 -5.84
CA THR A 109 7.83 -14.45 -6.06
C THR A 109 9.10 -14.11 -5.27
N ALA A 110 9.59 -12.89 -5.40
CA ALA A 110 10.78 -12.43 -4.70
C ALA A 110 10.59 -12.48 -3.17
N TRP A 111 9.42 -12.05 -2.69
CA TRP A 111 9.09 -12.10 -1.27
C TRP A 111 9.10 -13.52 -0.71
N LEU A 112 8.44 -14.46 -1.38
CA LEU A 112 8.35 -15.85 -0.93
C LEU A 112 9.72 -16.56 -1.00
N GLN A 113 10.55 -16.23 -1.98
CA GLN A 113 11.93 -16.73 -2.07
C GLN A 113 12.81 -16.22 -0.93
N ALA A 114 12.66 -14.94 -0.56
CA ALA A 114 13.40 -14.34 0.54
C ALA A 114 12.89 -14.79 1.92
N ASN A 115 11.64 -15.28 2.01
CA ASN A 115 10.98 -15.69 3.25
C ASN A 115 10.38 -17.10 3.11
N PRO A 116 11.21 -18.14 2.91
CA PRO A 116 10.71 -19.49 2.61
C PRO A 116 10.04 -20.17 3.79
N SER A 117 10.27 -19.70 5.00
CA SER A 117 9.74 -20.30 6.25
C SER A 117 9.38 -19.21 7.25
N PRO A 118 8.30 -18.44 7.02
CA PRO A 118 7.87 -17.44 7.97
C PRO A 118 7.49 -18.09 9.31
N THR A 119 7.79 -17.39 10.41
CA THR A 119 7.51 -17.91 11.75
C THR A 119 6.01 -17.99 12.00
N SER A 120 5.59 -18.82 12.97
CA SER A 120 4.18 -18.89 13.37
C SER A 120 3.68 -17.53 13.91
N PHE A 121 4.55 -16.73 14.52
CA PHE A 121 4.24 -15.35 14.93
C PHE A 121 3.90 -14.49 13.72
N ASN A 122 4.76 -14.50 12.68
CA ASN A 122 4.55 -13.72 11.45
C ASN A 122 3.25 -14.13 10.78
N LEU A 123 3.04 -15.43 10.55
CA LEU A 123 1.83 -15.94 9.88
C LEU A 123 0.52 -15.54 10.59
N LYS A 124 0.56 -15.36 11.92
CA LYS A 124 -0.60 -14.99 12.73
C LYS A 124 -0.82 -13.48 12.77
N ASN A 125 0.26 -12.69 12.83
CA ASN A 125 0.20 -11.28 13.20
C ASN A 125 0.46 -10.34 12.04
N ASP A 126 1.27 -10.73 11.05
CA ASP A 126 1.53 -9.92 9.86
C ASP A 126 0.24 -9.70 9.07
N ILE A 127 0.15 -8.53 8.45
CA ILE A 127 -0.91 -8.17 7.50
C ILE A 127 -0.27 -8.02 6.13
N VAL A 128 -0.86 -8.66 5.14
CA VAL A 128 -0.50 -8.49 3.73
C VAL A 128 -1.54 -7.59 3.08
N GLU A 129 -1.08 -6.51 2.46
CA GLU A 129 -1.90 -5.57 1.71
C GLU A 129 -1.49 -5.61 0.23
N ILE A 130 -2.48 -5.73 -0.66
CA ILE A 130 -2.30 -5.80 -2.10
C ILE A 130 -3.08 -4.66 -2.74
N GLU A 131 -2.41 -3.75 -3.43
CA GLU A 131 -3.01 -2.67 -4.21
C GLU A 131 -2.43 -2.71 -5.63
N ILE A 132 -3.19 -3.22 -6.61
CA ILE A 132 -2.70 -3.51 -7.95
C ILE A 132 -3.83 -3.53 -8.98
N GLY A 133 -3.49 -3.36 -10.26
CA GLY A 133 -4.41 -3.46 -11.40
C GLY A 133 -4.66 -2.14 -12.12
N GLY A 134 -4.31 -0.99 -11.52
CA GLY A 134 -4.47 0.31 -12.16
C GLY A 134 -3.64 0.45 -13.44
N ASN A 135 -2.39 -0.02 -13.42
CA ASN A 135 -1.53 0.00 -14.60
C ASN A 135 -1.95 -1.00 -15.69
N ASP A 136 -2.61 -2.09 -15.33
CA ASP A 136 -3.22 -3.00 -16.31
C ASP A 136 -4.32 -2.29 -17.10
N VAL A 137 -5.18 -1.50 -16.42
CA VAL A 137 -6.18 -0.65 -17.08
C VAL A 137 -5.52 0.39 -17.98
N HIS A 138 -4.47 1.06 -17.48
CA HIS A 138 -3.76 2.06 -18.26
C HIS A 138 -3.11 1.47 -19.52
N TYR A 139 -2.48 0.31 -19.42
CA TYR A 139 -1.87 -0.39 -20.54
C TYR A 139 -2.87 -0.75 -21.62
N HIS A 140 -4.08 -1.17 -21.25
CA HIS A 140 -5.14 -1.56 -22.16
C HIS A 140 -6.13 -0.42 -22.48
N LEU A 141 -5.88 0.81 -22.03
CA LEU A 141 -6.83 1.91 -22.09
C LEU A 141 -7.34 2.18 -23.51
N GLU A 142 -6.46 2.27 -24.49
CA GLU A 142 -6.83 2.49 -25.90
C GLU A 142 -7.78 1.40 -26.40
N GLY A 143 -7.44 0.14 -26.17
CA GLY A 143 -8.26 -0.99 -26.56
C GLY A 143 -9.63 -1.02 -25.86
N LEU A 144 -9.67 -0.62 -24.60
CA LEU A 144 -10.92 -0.50 -23.83
C LEU A 144 -11.80 0.65 -24.34
N LEU A 145 -11.20 1.78 -24.71
CA LEU A 145 -11.92 2.95 -25.25
C LEU A 145 -12.45 2.70 -26.66
N THR A 146 -11.70 1.98 -27.49
CA THR A 146 -12.09 1.66 -28.89
C THR A 146 -12.95 0.41 -29.00
N GLY A 147 -13.11 -0.36 -27.89
CA GLY A 147 -13.86 -1.62 -27.90
C GLY A 147 -13.13 -2.80 -28.55
N THR A 148 -11.82 -2.66 -28.87
CA THR A 148 -10.99 -3.75 -29.40
C THR A 148 -10.57 -4.73 -28.29
N VAL A 149 -10.61 -4.31 -27.02
CA VAL A 149 -10.46 -5.16 -25.84
C VAL A 149 -11.83 -5.41 -25.23
N ASN A 150 -12.23 -6.68 -25.12
CA ASN A 150 -13.48 -7.05 -24.45
C ASN A 150 -13.35 -6.81 -22.95
N ILE A 151 -14.22 -5.98 -22.37
CA ILE A 151 -14.15 -5.57 -20.96
C ILE A 151 -14.28 -6.76 -20.00
N VAL A 152 -15.21 -7.69 -20.29
CA VAL A 152 -15.48 -8.84 -19.42
C VAL A 152 -14.30 -9.82 -19.43
N ASP A 153 -13.77 -10.11 -20.60
CA ASP A 153 -12.61 -11.01 -20.75
C ASP A 153 -11.38 -10.42 -20.07
N PHE A 154 -11.11 -9.14 -20.28
CA PHE A 154 -10.02 -8.43 -19.64
C PHE A 154 -10.16 -8.42 -18.10
N ALA A 155 -11.34 -8.08 -17.60
CA ALA A 155 -11.61 -8.06 -16.16
C ALA A 155 -11.40 -9.45 -15.53
N ASN A 156 -11.85 -10.51 -16.20
CA ASN A 156 -11.67 -11.88 -15.72
C ASN A 156 -10.20 -12.32 -15.75
N GLN A 157 -9.44 -11.98 -16.80
CA GLN A 157 -8.00 -12.30 -16.90
C GLN A 157 -7.19 -11.57 -15.83
N LEU A 158 -7.46 -10.29 -15.62
CA LEU A 158 -6.83 -9.49 -14.57
C LEU A 158 -7.14 -10.06 -13.19
N ALA A 159 -8.41 -10.34 -12.90
CA ALA A 159 -8.82 -10.93 -11.64
C ALA A 159 -8.20 -12.30 -11.39
N ALA A 160 -8.14 -13.15 -12.39
CA ALA A 160 -7.50 -14.48 -12.30
C ALA A 160 -5.99 -14.37 -12.03
N SER A 161 -5.32 -13.40 -12.67
CA SER A 161 -3.89 -13.11 -12.42
C SER A 161 -3.66 -12.72 -10.96
N ILE A 162 -4.44 -11.78 -10.44
CA ILE A 162 -4.33 -11.31 -9.05
C ILE A 162 -4.65 -12.47 -8.07
N ALA A 163 -5.71 -13.23 -8.33
CA ALA A 163 -6.12 -14.35 -7.48
C ALA A 163 -5.05 -15.45 -7.39
N ALA A 164 -4.39 -15.76 -8.51
CA ALA A 164 -3.32 -16.78 -8.53
C ALA A 164 -2.17 -16.45 -7.58
N ASP A 165 -1.71 -15.20 -7.57
CA ASP A 165 -0.61 -14.79 -6.70
C ASP A 165 -1.07 -14.52 -5.26
N THR A 166 -2.32 -14.08 -5.06
CA THR A 166 -2.96 -14.04 -3.72
C THR A 166 -3.06 -15.44 -3.11
N GLN A 167 -3.40 -16.45 -3.89
CA GLN A 167 -3.44 -17.85 -3.43
C GLN A 167 -2.06 -18.35 -2.98
N ARG A 168 -0.98 -17.95 -3.63
CA ARG A 168 0.40 -18.29 -3.22
C ARG A 168 0.73 -17.75 -1.83
N LEU A 169 0.26 -16.56 -1.48
CA LEU A 169 0.43 -15.98 -0.15
C LEU A 169 -0.34 -16.79 0.90
N PHE A 170 -1.57 -17.21 0.62
CA PHE A 170 -2.31 -18.12 1.51
C PHE A 170 -1.64 -19.49 1.64
N ALA A 171 -1.13 -20.03 0.53
CA ALA A 171 -0.40 -21.31 0.53
C ALA A 171 0.89 -21.23 1.36
N ALA A 172 1.56 -20.09 1.41
CA ALA A 172 2.68 -19.81 2.30
C ALA A 172 2.27 -19.66 3.78
N GLY A 173 0.96 -19.65 4.07
CA GLY A 173 0.40 -19.69 5.43
C GLY A 173 -0.05 -18.33 5.98
N TYR A 174 0.10 -17.21 5.25
CA TYR A 174 -0.43 -15.91 5.69
C TYR A 174 -1.93 -15.96 5.92
N LYS A 175 -2.43 -15.32 6.98
CA LYS A 175 -3.84 -15.40 7.40
C LYS A 175 -4.63 -14.12 7.19
N LYS A 176 -3.94 -12.98 7.19
CA LYS A 176 -4.55 -11.66 7.02
C LYS A 176 -4.07 -11.09 5.70
N VAL A 177 -4.75 -11.44 4.63
CA VAL A 177 -4.46 -10.94 3.28
C VAL A 177 -5.62 -10.05 2.87
N HIS A 178 -5.32 -8.79 2.67
CA HIS A 178 -6.25 -7.76 2.24
C HIS A 178 -5.92 -7.35 0.81
N LEU A 179 -6.93 -7.12 0.01
CA LEU A 179 -6.80 -6.63 -1.35
C LEU A 179 -7.65 -5.39 -1.54
N TRP A 180 -7.03 -4.33 -2.02
CA TRP A 180 -7.70 -3.10 -2.38
C TRP A 180 -8.26 -3.25 -3.79
N ASN A 181 -9.55 -2.95 -3.98
CA ASN A 181 -10.10 -2.83 -5.32
C ASN A 181 -9.63 -1.52 -5.97
N LEU A 182 -9.85 -1.37 -7.29
CA LEU A 182 -9.43 -0.17 -8.00
C LEU A 182 -10.21 1.06 -7.51
N PRO A 183 -9.53 2.19 -7.30
CA PRO A 183 -10.20 3.48 -7.04
C PRO A 183 -11.06 3.90 -8.25
N PRO A 184 -11.89 4.95 -8.15
CA PRO A 184 -12.65 5.47 -9.27
C PRO A 184 -11.72 6.18 -10.28
N VAL A 185 -11.04 5.39 -11.11
CA VAL A 185 -10.08 5.85 -12.13
C VAL A 185 -10.70 6.85 -13.10
N ASP A 186 -12.03 6.75 -13.33
CA ASP A 186 -12.82 7.69 -14.14
C ASP A 186 -12.81 9.12 -13.61
N GLN A 187 -12.40 9.33 -12.35
CA GLN A 187 -12.27 10.65 -11.71
C GLN A 187 -10.86 11.25 -11.85
N SER A 188 -9.89 10.51 -12.41
CA SER A 188 -8.53 11.04 -12.56
C SER A 188 -8.45 12.15 -13.63
N PRO A 189 -7.57 13.17 -13.44
CA PRO A 189 -7.44 14.28 -14.38
C PRO A 189 -7.19 13.83 -15.83
N ILE A 190 -6.40 12.77 -16.04
CA ILE A 190 -6.14 12.26 -17.39
C ILE A 190 -7.40 11.72 -18.05
N ILE A 191 -8.21 10.94 -17.34
CA ILE A 191 -9.43 10.35 -17.89
C ILE A 191 -10.49 11.44 -18.15
N ILE A 192 -10.58 12.41 -17.25
CA ILE A 192 -11.46 13.58 -17.43
C ILE A 192 -11.04 14.38 -18.68
N SER A 193 -9.74 14.64 -18.85
CA SER A 193 -9.21 15.40 -20.00
C SER A 193 -9.43 14.71 -21.33
N LEU A 194 -9.48 13.38 -21.35
CA LEU A 194 -9.83 12.57 -22.53
C LEU A 194 -11.34 12.49 -22.81
N GLY A 195 -12.19 13.03 -21.91
CA GLY A 195 -13.65 12.88 -22.00
C GLY A 195 -14.11 11.44 -21.82
N ALA A 196 -13.29 10.57 -21.23
CA ALA A 196 -13.47 9.12 -21.20
C ALA A 196 -14.17 8.59 -19.95
N SER A 197 -14.50 9.46 -18.97
CA SER A 197 -15.07 9.05 -17.68
C SER A 197 -16.28 8.12 -17.80
N ALA A 198 -17.21 8.40 -18.74
CA ALA A 198 -18.41 7.59 -18.94
C ALA A 198 -18.11 6.16 -19.46
N ILE A 199 -16.97 5.98 -20.14
CA ILE A 199 -16.52 4.67 -20.66
C ILE A 199 -15.72 3.94 -19.57
N VAL A 200 -14.83 4.63 -18.87
CA VAL A 200 -13.92 4.02 -17.87
C VAL A 200 -14.67 3.58 -16.61
N LYS A 201 -15.69 4.32 -16.19
CA LYS A 201 -16.47 3.97 -14.98
C LYS A 201 -17.04 2.54 -15.00
N PRO A 202 -17.77 2.07 -16.02
CA PRO A 202 -18.23 0.68 -16.06
C PRO A 202 -17.09 -0.34 -16.19
N VAL A 203 -15.96 0.01 -16.81
CA VAL A 203 -14.76 -0.85 -16.87
C VAL A 203 -14.24 -1.11 -15.46
N VAL A 204 -14.04 -0.05 -14.65
CA VAL A 204 -13.59 -0.19 -13.26
C VAL A 204 -14.57 -1.02 -12.44
N ALA A 205 -15.88 -0.80 -12.61
CA ALA A 205 -16.89 -1.58 -11.92
C ALA A 205 -16.84 -3.08 -12.30
N ALA A 206 -16.66 -3.42 -13.58
CA ALA A 206 -16.51 -4.80 -14.04
C ALA A 206 -15.26 -5.47 -13.44
N ILE A 207 -14.12 -4.77 -13.44
CA ILE A 207 -12.87 -5.25 -12.87
C ILE A 207 -13.01 -5.48 -11.36
N ASN A 208 -13.57 -4.52 -10.62
CA ASN A 208 -13.74 -4.63 -9.17
C ASN A 208 -14.67 -5.81 -8.79
N ASN A 209 -15.72 -6.05 -9.57
CA ASN A 209 -16.60 -7.21 -9.40
C ASN A 209 -15.87 -8.53 -9.69
N ALA A 210 -15.09 -8.60 -10.78
CA ALA A 210 -14.31 -9.78 -11.13
C ALA A 210 -13.23 -10.09 -10.07
N ILE A 211 -12.49 -9.08 -9.61
CA ILE A 211 -11.50 -9.22 -8.54
C ILE A 211 -12.17 -9.77 -7.27
N LYS A 212 -13.27 -9.15 -6.84
CA LYS A 212 -14.01 -9.61 -5.66
C LYS A 212 -14.44 -11.06 -5.79
N ALA A 213 -15.03 -11.43 -6.93
CA ALA A 213 -15.47 -12.81 -7.18
C ALA A 213 -14.31 -13.82 -7.17
N ALA A 214 -13.12 -13.43 -7.63
CA ALA A 214 -11.97 -14.31 -7.72
C ALA A 214 -11.22 -14.49 -6.38
N VAL A 215 -11.11 -13.43 -5.56
CA VAL A 215 -10.24 -13.47 -4.36
C VAL A 215 -11.01 -13.72 -3.06
N GLN A 216 -12.29 -13.38 -2.98
CA GLN A 216 -13.10 -13.58 -1.78
C GLN A 216 -13.22 -15.07 -1.38
N PRO A 217 -13.43 -16.02 -2.32
CA PRO A 217 -13.44 -17.45 -1.99
C PRO A 217 -12.11 -17.99 -1.46
N LEU A 218 -10.99 -17.30 -1.73
CA LEU A 218 -9.67 -17.64 -1.18
C LEU A 218 -9.53 -17.24 0.29
N GLY A 219 -10.43 -16.40 0.80
CA GLY A 219 -10.36 -15.84 2.15
C GLY A 219 -9.75 -14.44 2.21
N ALA A 220 -9.42 -13.83 1.07
CA ALA A 220 -8.94 -12.46 1.03
C ALA A 220 -10.06 -11.47 1.41
N ARG A 221 -9.69 -10.47 2.20
CA ARG A 221 -10.60 -9.37 2.53
C ARG A 221 -10.47 -8.26 1.50
N ILE A 222 -11.59 -7.83 0.95
CA ILE A 222 -11.61 -6.65 0.09
C ILE A 222 -11.66 -5.39 0.94
N LEU A 223 -10.71 -4.47 0.69
CA LEU A 223 -10.79 -3.09 1.13
C LEU A 223 -11.31 -2.26 -0.04
N ASP A 224 -12.49 -1.67 0.15
CA ASP A 224 -13.18 -0.96 -0.94
C ASP A 224 -12.62 0.46 -1.12
N LEU A 225 -11.50 0.54 -1.88
CA LEU A 225 -10.86 1.81 -2.21
C LEU A 225 -11.74 2.66 -3.13
N ASN A 226 -12.57 2.01 -3.97
CA ASN A 226 -13.50 2.71 -4.84
C ASN A 226 -14.52 3.50 -4.00
N ASP A 227 -15.21 2.83 -3.08
CA ASP A 227 -16.21 3.48 -2.24
C ASP A 227 -15.57 4.48 -1.28
N LEU A 228 -14.45 4.15 -0.66
CA LEU A 228 -13.70 5.08 0.21
C LEU A 228 -13.34 6.38 -0.53
N THR A 229 -12.89 6.29 -1.78
CA THR A 229 -12.56 7.46 -2.57
C THR A 229 -13.82 8.25 -2.96
N LEU A 230 -14.92 7.57 -3.33
CA LEU A 230 -16.20 8.22 -3.59
C LEU A 230 -16.77 8.91 -2.35
N VAL A 231 -16.56 8.34 -1.16
CA VAL A 231 -16.88 8.98 0.11
C VAL A 231 -16.04 10.24 0.32
N ALA A 232 -14.74 10.18 0.00
CA ALA A 232 -13.84 11.33 0.10
C ALA A 232 -14.24 12.50 -0.84
N LEU A 233 -14.85 12.18 -1.99
CA LEU A 233 -15.34 13.18 -2.95
C LEU A 233 -16.60 13.92 -2.49
N LYS A 234 -17.24 13.55 -1.38
CA LYS A 234 -18.40 14.30 -0.86
C LYS A 234 -17.98 15.70 -0.40
N PRO A 235 -18.77 16.74 -0.71
CA PRO A 235 -18.37 18.14 -0.45
C PRO A 235 -17.94 18.42 0.99
N ASN A 236 -18.64 17.84 1.97
CA ASN A 236 -18.32 18.02 3.39
C ASN A 236 -17.00 17.31 3.78
N VAL A 237 -16.64 16.20 3.14
CA VAL A 237 -15.41 15.46 3.39
C VAL A 237 -14.24 16.17 2.73
N LEU A 238 -14.38 16.62 1.47
CA LEU A 238 -13.39 17.45 0.78
C LEU A 238 -13.08 18.72 1.57
N SER A 239 -14.13 19.42 2.02
CA SER A 239 -13.99 20.64 2.84
C SER A 239 -13.24 20.38 4.14
N ALA A 240 -13.55 19.28 4.83
CA ALA A 240 -12.86 18.89 6.06
C ALA A 240 -11.38 18.55 5.83
N MET A 241 -11.02 18.01 4.67
CA MET A 241 -9.64 17.80 4.26
C MET A 241 -8.96 19.06 3.74
N GLY A 242 -9.68 20.17 3.53
CA GLY A 242 -9.14 21.39 2.91
C GLY A 242 -8.83 21.24 1.41
N ILE A 243 -9.44 20.25 0.74
CA ILE A 243 -9.28 20.05 -0.70
C ILE A 243 -10.28 20.94 -1.44
N THR A 244 -9.78 21.77 -2.35
CA THR A 244 -10.58 22.74 -3.12
C THR A 244 -10.47 22.54 -4.64
N VAL A 245 -9.44 21.80 -5.11
CA VAL A 245 -9.22 21.48 -6.52
C VAL A 245 -9.36 19.98 -6.72
N THR A 246 -10.42 19.54 -7.43
CA THR A 246 -10.78 18.13 -7.55
C THR A 246 -10.58 17.55 -8.94
N THR A 247 -10.45 18.38 -9.99
CA THR A 247 -10.33 17.93 -11.40
C THR A 247 -8.98 18.26 -12.02
N GLY A 248 -8.19 19.13 -11.38
CA GLY A 248 -6.84 19.51 -11.83
C GLY A 248 -5.76 18.76 -11.05
N ALA A 249 -4.54 18.79 -11.58
CA ALA A 249 -3.34 18.28 -10.96
C ALA A 249 -2.44 19.41 -10.44
N CYS A 250 -1.73 19.15 -9.33
CA CYS A 250 -0.75 20.07 -8.75
C CYS A 250 0.57 20.05 -9.55
N TYR A 251 1.02 18.88 -9.97
CA TYR A 251 2.20 18.68 -10.82
C TYR A 251 1.74 18.36 -12.24
N VAL A 252 2.13 19.22 -13.17
CA VAL A 252 1.75 19.14 -14.59
C VAL A 252 3.00 19.26 -15.45
N VAL A 253 3.12 18.35 -16.42
CA VAL A 253 4.09 18.45 -17.52
C VAL A 253 3.29 18.74 -18.78
N ASP A 254 3.52 19.89 -19.41
CA ASP A 254 2.82 20.23 -20.63
C ASP A 254 3.42 19.53 -21.87
N PRO A 255 2.76 19.60 -23.06
CA PRO A 255 3.29 18.96 -24.27
C PRO A 255 4.66 19.44 -24.74
N SER A 256 5.13 20.60 -24.27
CA SER A 256 6.48 21.12 -24.56
C SER A 256 7.53 20.55 -23.59
N GLY A 257 7.10 19.83 -22.55
CA GLY A 257 7.94 19.34 -21.47
C GLY A 257 8.15 20.35 -20.33
N ALA A 258 7.47 21.51 -20.37
CA ALA A 258 7.55 22.46 -19.28
C ALA A 258 6.79 21.94 -18.04
N VAL A 259 7.45 22.06 -16.89
CA VAL A 259 6.95 21.58 -15.60
C VAL A 259 6.34 22.72 -14.81
N THR A 260 5.13 22.51 -14.31
CA THR A 260 4.47 23.39 -13.35
C THR A 260 4.12 22.59 -12.08
N ILE A 261 4.47 23.15 -10.92
CA ILE A 261 4.08 22.58 -9.63
C ILE A 261 3.32 23.65 -8.85
N CYS A 262 2.16 23.30 -8.31
CA CYS A 262 1.37 24.21 -7.50
C CYS A 262 2.11 24.58 -6.18
N SER A 263 1.79 25.70 -5.59
CA SER A 263 2.39 26.18 -4.34
C SER A 263 1.85 25.43 -3.10
N ASN A 264 0.63 24.86 -3.19
CA ASN A 264 -0.01 24.15 -2.09
C ASN A 264 -0.64 22.83 -2.55
N PRO A 265 0.12 21.72 -2.54
CA PRO A 265 -0.39 20.39 -2.93
C PRO A 265 -1.57 19.92 -2.09
N ASP A 266 -1.67 20.36 -0.85
CA ASP A 266 -2.71 19.96 0.09
C ASP A 266 -4.12 20.44 -0.29
N GLN A 267 -4.22 21.41 -1.20
CA GLN A 267 -5.51 21.85 -1.75
C GLN A 267 -6.00 21.02 -2.93
N TYR A 268 -5.17 20.11 -3.44
CA TYR A 268 -5.48 19.30 -4.62
C TYR A 268 -5.88 17.89 -4.22
N LEU A 269 -6.89 17.36 -4.92
CA LEU A 269 -7.25 15.95 -4.82
C LEU A 269 -6.17 15.06 -5.48
N PHE A 270 -5.66 15.51 -6.64
CA PHE A 270 -4.63 14.81 -7.40
C PHE A 270 -3.30 15.59 -7.39
N TYR A 271 -2.23 14.86 -7.16
CA TYR A 271 -0.89 15.41 -7.25
C TYR A 271 -0.43 15.59 -8.69
N ASP A 272 -0.63 14.57 -9.53
CA ASP A 272 -0.41 14.62 -10.97
C ASP A 272 -1.67 14.17 -11.74
N ALA A 273 -1.55 13.86 -13.02
CA ALA A 273 -2.68 13.48 -13.85
C ALA A 273 -3.36 12.14 -13.44
N ILE A 274 -2.74 11.35 -12.57
CA ILE A 274 -3.17 9.99 -12.19
C ILE A 274 -3.20 9.81 -10.68
N HIS A 275 -2.16 10.31 -9.98
CA HIS A 275 -1.91 9.98 -8.59
C HIS A 275 -2.58 10.97 -7.63
N PRO A 276 -3.19 10.51 -6.55
CA PRO A 276 -3.80 11.39 -5.55
C PRO A 276 -2.74 12.13 -4.74
N SER A 277 -3.17 13.22 -4.11
CA SER A 277 -2.34 13.97 -3.18
C SER A 277 -2.10 13.20 -1.88
N SER A 278 -1.07 13.60 -1.14
CA SER A 278 -0.73 13.01 0.16
C SER A 278 -1.89 13.06 1.17
N ARG A 279 -2.79 14.04 1.11
CA ARG A 279 -3.99 14.07 1.97
C ARG A 279 -4.93 12.91 1.71
N MET A 280 -5.12 12.55 0.45
CA MET A 280 -5.88 11.36 0.10
C MET A 280 -5.21 10.08 0.63
N HIS A 281 -3.90 9.97 0.46
CA HIS A 281 -3.14 8.85 1.03
C HIS A 281 -3.25 8.79 2.55
N TYR A 282 -3.28 9.94 3.24
CA TYR A 282 -3.46 9.97 4.68
C TYR A 282 -4.84 9.44 5.09
N LEU A 283 -5.90 9.88 4.43
CA LEU A 283 -7.25 9.33 4.67
C LEU A 283 -7.31 7.83 4.38
N TRP A 284 -6.73 7.38 3.27
CA TRP A 284 -6.68 5.96 2.93
C TRP A 284 -5.93 5.14 3.99
N GLY A 285 -4.78 5.63 4.46
CA GLY A 285 -3.97 4.96 5.47
C GLY A 285 -4.66 4.86 6.82
N THR A 286 -5.34 5.91 7.27
CA THR A 286 -6.13 5.89 8.51
C THR A 286 -7.33 4.96 8.39
N ALA A 287 -8.00 4.95 7.24
CA ALA A 287 -9.11 4.04 6.96
C ALA A 287 -8.64 2.57 6.94
N ALA A 288 -7.51 2.28 6.29
CA ALA A 288 -6.92 0.93 6.28
C ALA A 288 -6.62 0.44 7.70
N ALA A 289 -6.00 1.28 8.53
CA ALA A 289 -5.72 0.95 9.91
C ALA A 289 -7.01 0.67 10.72
N LEU A 290 -8.05 1.50 10.57
CA LEU A 290 -9.35 1.26 11.20
C LEU A 290 -9.96 -0.07 10.74
N LEU A 291 -9.95 -0.33 9.43
CA LEU A 291 -10.51 -1.56 8.86
C LEU A 291 -9.71 -2.80 9.29
N ALA A 292 -8.40 -2.70 9.48
CA ALA A 292 -7.58 -3.79 10.02
C ALA A 292 -7.94 -4.11 11.48
N LEU A 293 -8.18 -3.07 12.30
CA LEU A 293 -8.53 -3.22 13.72
C LEU A 293 -10.00 -3.64 13.94
N LYS A 294 -10.89 -3.24 13.03
CA LYS A 294 -12.33 -3.54 13.11
C LYS A 294 -12.82 -4.23 11.83
N PRO A 295 -12.54 -5.52 11.67
CA PRO A 295 -13.02 -6.29 10.53
C PRO A 295 -14.55 -6.22 10.41
N GLY A 296 -15.05 -5.95 9.20
CA GLY A 296 -16.49 -5.81 8.92
C GLY A 296 -17.04 -4.38 9.02
N SER A 297 -16.22 -3.39 9.41
CA SER A 297 -16.59 -1.98 9.27
C SER A 297 -16.56 -1.55 7.80
N SER A 298 -17.32 -0.50 7.48
CA SER A 298 -17.23 0.26 6.23
C SER A 298 -16.88 1.71 6.56
N ILE A 299 -16.36 2.45 5.61
CA ILE A 299 -16.06 3.88 5.81
C ILE A 299 -17.18 4.71 5.22
N THR A 300 -18.09 5.15 6.05
CA THR A 300 -19.12 6.14 5.71
C THR A 300 -18.54 7.56 5.73
N ALA A 301 -19.31 8.54 5.25
CA ALA A 301 -18.89 9.94 5.33
C ALA A 301 -18.70 10.41 6.79
N SER A 302 -19.51 9.90 7.73
CA SER A 302 -19.37 10.22 9.15
C SER A 302 -18.06 9.65 9.73
N GLU A 303 -17.72 8.42 9.37
CA GLU A 303 -16.45 7.79 9.79
C GLU A 303 -15.25 8.48 9.17
N ALA A 304 -15.33 8.86 7.88
CA ALA A 304 -14.29 9.63 7.22
C ALA A 304 -14.06 10.99 7.91
N LEU A 305 -15.12 11.72 8.26
CA LEU A 305 -15.01 12.96 9.01
C LEU A 305 -14.43 12.75 10.41
N GLY A 306 -14.79 11.65 11.07
CA GLY A 306 -14.22 11.25 12.36
C GLY A 306 -12.72 10.99 12.26
N LEU A 307 -12.26 10.27 11.23
CA LEU A 307 -10.84 10.04 10.97
C LEU A 307 -10.10 11.35 10.66
N ILE A 308 -10.67 12.20 9.80
CA ILE A 308 -10.08 13.50 9.45
C ILE A 308 -9.86 14.34 10.71
N ALA A 309 -10.84 14.40 11.59
CA ALA A 309 -10.74 15.15 12.84
C ALA A 309 -9.75 14.52 13.82
N ALA A 310 -9.79 13.19 14.02
CA ALA A 310 -8.93 12.47 14.96
C ALA A 310 -7.44 12.55 14.59
N PHE A 311 -7.14 12.53 13.30
CA PHE A 311 -5.77 12.54 12.78
C PHE A 311 -5.33 13.89 12.20
N ASN A 312 -6.14 14.95 12.34
CA ASN A 312 -5.87 16.29 11.82
C ASN A 312 -5.55 16.33 10.31
N ILE A 313 -6.16 15.47 9.52
CA ILE A 313 -5.82 15.32 8.10
C ILE A 313 -5.97 16.63 7.33
N GLY A 314 -6.98 17.44 7.65
CA GLY A 314 -7.22 18.74 7.02
C GLY A 314 -6.20 19.83 7.37
N GLN A 315 -5.41 19.64 8.42
CA GLN A 315 -4.41 20.60 8.90
C GLN A 315 -2.97 20.10 8.70
N SER A 316 -2.79 18.83 8.37
CA SER A 316 -1.46 18.27 8.13
C SER A 316 -0.84 18.92 6.90
N SER A 317 0.39 19.42 7.04
CA SER A 317 1.22 19.83 5.94
C SER A 317 2.29 18.76 5.66
N ARG A 318 3.02 18.96 4.56
CA ARG A 318 4.16 18.11 4.20
C ARG A 318 5.21 18.01 5.32
N ASP A 319 5.41 19.12 6.05
CA ASP A 319 6.40 19.23 7.12
C ASP A 319 5.84 18.80 8.49
N ASP A 320 4.51 18.87 8.65
CA ASP A 320 3.77 18.52 9.86
C ASP A 320 3.30 17.07 9.84
N ASN A 321 4.08 16.13 9.31
CA ASN A 321 3.70 14.72 9.34
C ASN A 321 3.66 14.20 10.77
N ILE A 322 2.67 14.68 11.44
CA ILE A 322 2.30 14.60 12.86
C ILE A 322 2.19 13.16 13.37
N ILE A 323 2.07 12.18 12.47
CA ILE A 323 2.17 10.76 12.85
C ILE A 323 3.55 10.45 13.45
N ALA A 324 4.59 11.21 13.11
CA ALA A 324 5.91 11.01 13.68
C ALA A 324 5.93 11.20 15.21
N ASP A 325 5.18 12.21 15.72
CA ASP A 325 5.38 12.70 17.09
C ASP A 325 4.19 12.55 18.04
N LYS A 326 2.97 12.26 17.55
CA LYS A 326 1.75 12.30 18.37
C LYS A 326 1.06 10.97 18.64
N LEU A 327 1.51 9.87 18.07
CA LEU A 327 0.91 8.55 18.27
C LEU A 327 1.78 7.60 19.12
N PHE A 328 2.76 8.14 19.84
CA PHE A 328 3.58 7.38 20.82
C PHE A 328 3.79 8.18 22.10
#